data_fb56529f5e11123fb27f3b9478acad84
#
_entry.id   fb56529f5e11123fb27f3b9478acad84
#
_cell.length_a   1.000
_cell.length_b   1.000
_cell.length_c   1.000
_cell.angle_alpha   90.00
_cell.angle_beta   90.00
_cell.angle_gamma   90.00
#
_symmetry.space_group_name_H-M   'P 1'
#
loop_
_entity.id
_entity.type
_entity.pdbx_description
1 polymer ?
#
loop_
_entity_poly.entity_id
_entity_poly.type
_entity_poly.pdbx_seq_one_letter_code
_entity_poly.pdbx_strand_id
1 'polypeptide(L)'
;MKPVKRPDPDLLTTPEFWEEAWKQAVEESIFKKKKKTLQDTVDFWNRRADNFTENVMGEQGKNRVKQVIQWLETQGVKLEGANVLDIGAGPGPFALAFAERAKQVVALEPAENMVSFLKEKIQKEGISNIEVIQDTWEEINLEDKGLEGKFDLVFASMSPGINNWETIQKVLQCSKKYCYISQFAGRRQSSIMEELWQEVFEEKIPNWPAHVIFILNLLYARGYQLDFKVWEDRRQVEVAVEEAVPFFLNELQIFGREEPYPEDKVRQFLESRAQNGKLSHQMVSRLGKVLVRL
;
A
#
# COMPACT_ATOMS: atom_id res chain seq x y z
N MET A 1 -8.63 18.34 -27.28
CA MET A 1 -7.97 17.08 -26.86
C MET A 1 -7.02 16.66 -27.97
N LYS A 2 -5.72 16.49 -27.66
CA LYS A 2 -4.81 15.85 -28.62
C LYS A 2 -5.29 14.39 -28.80
N PRO A 3 -5.30 13.85 -30.04
CA PRO A 3 -5.69 12.48 -30.25
C PRO A 3 -4.73 11.57 -29.47
N VAL A 4 -5.28 10.74 -28.59
CA VAL A 4 -4.51 9.70 -27.89
C VAL A 4 -4.03 8.74 -28.96
N LYS A 5 -2.71 8.69 -29.19
CA LYS A 5 -2.10 7.73 -30.09
C LYS A 5 -2.43 6.34 -29.53
N ARG A 6 -3.23 5.56 -30.23
CA ARG A 6 -3.57 4.19 -29.78
C ARG A 6 -2.28 3.38 -29.75
N PRO A 7 -1.95 2.72 -28.64
CA PRO A 7 -0.83 1.79 -28.64
C PRO A 7 -1.13 0.65 -29.63
N ASP A 8 -0.08 0.10 -30.19
CA ASP A 8 -0.18 -1.13 -30.98
C ASP A 8 -0.79 -2.23 -30.09
N PRO A 9 -1.88 -2.89 -30.49
CA PRO A 9 -2.50 -3.96 -29.71
C PRO A 9 -1.49 -5.05 -29.32
N ASP A 10 -0.51 -5.37 -30.14
CA ASP A 10 0.50 -6.37 -29.88
C ASP A 10 1.42 -6.00 -28.70
N LEU A 11 1.66 -4.71 -28.48
CA LEU A 11 2.44 -4.22 -27.35
C LEU A 11 1.75 -4.50 -26.00
N LEU A 12 0.43 -4.47 -25.96
CA LEU A 12 -0.34 -4.70 -24.72
C LEU A 12 -0.20 -6.13 -24.17
N THR A 13 0.26 -7.07 -24.99
CA THR A 13 0.52 -8.46 -24.61
C THR A 13 1.98 -8.71 -24.24
N THR A 14 2.87 -7.71 -24.40
CA THR A 14 4.29 -7.85 -24.07
C THR A 14 4.59 -7.42 -22.64
N PRO A 15 5.32 -8.23 -21.85
CA PRO A 15 5.72 -7.87 -20.49
C PRO A 15 6.53 -6.57 -20.43
N GLU A 16 7.42 -6.35 -21.39
CA GLU A 16 8.33 -5.20 -21.47
C GLU A 16 7.57 -3.86 -21.58
N PHE A 17 6.42 -3.87 -22.26
CA PHE A 17 5.55 -2.69 -22.34
C PHE A 17 5.05 -2.29 -20.94
N TRP A 18 4.58 -3.24 -20.15
CA TRP A 18 4.03 -2.95 -18.82
C TRP A 18 5.11 -2.62 -17.80
N GLU A 19 6.29 -3.20 -17.94
CA GLU A 19 7.45 -2.89 -17.12
C GLU A 19 7.92 -1.45 -17.35
N GLU A 20 8.08 -1.04 -18.62
CA GLU A 20 8.45 0.33 -18.96
C GLU A 20 7.34 1.33 -18.60
N ALA A 21 6.07 1.01 -18.84
CA ALA A 21 4.95 1.87 -18.46
C ALA A 21 4.89 2.09 -16.94
N TRP A 22 5.17 1.05 -16.16
CA TRP A 22 5.23 1.17 -14.69
C TRP A 22 6.42 2.04 -14.26
N LYS A 23 7.59 1.79 -14.81
CA LYS A 23 8.78 2.58 -14.54
C LYS A 23 8.55 4.07 -14.83
N GLN A 24 8.00 4.41 -15.99
CA GLN A 24 7.66 5.78 -16.34
C GLN A 24 6.64 6.39 -15.36
N ALA A 25 5.58 5.66 -15.01
CA ALA A 25 4.59 6.13 -14.06
C ALA A 25 5.20 6.43 -12.67
N VAL A 26 6.17 5.63 -12.23
CA VAL A 26 6.91 5.85 -10.97
C VAL A 26 7.83 7.07 -11.09
N GLU A 27 8.60 7.19 -12.16
CA GLU A 27 9.55 8.29 -12.38
C GLU A 27 8.87 9.65 -12.52
N GLU A 28 7.72 9.71 -13.18
CA GLU A 28 6.94 10.93 -13.34
C GLU A 28 6.17 11.30 -12.06
N SER A 29 6.12 10.41 -11.08
CA SER A 29 5.34 10.62 -9.88
C SER A 29 5.91 11.70 -8.98
N ILE A 30 5.03 12.41 -8.30
CA ILE A 30 5.40 13.39 -7.26
C ILE A 30 6.17 12.70 -6.12
N PHE A 31 5.85 11.43 -5.82
CA PHE A 31 6.52 10.68 -4.77
C PHE A 31 8.00 10.44 -5.08
N LYS A 32 8.34 10.11 -6.33
CA LYS A 32 9.74 9.92 -6.73
C LYS A 32 10.53 11.23 -6.63
N LYS A 33 9.89 12.35 -6.94
CA LYS A 33 10.52 13.67 -6.83
C LYS A 33 10.82 14.06 -5.38
N LYS A 34 10.02 13.60 -4.42
CA LYS A 34 10.16 13.90 -2.97
C LYS A 34 11.00 12.88 -2.22
N LYS A 35 10.93 11.60 -2.59
CA LYS A 35 11.67 10.51 -1.95
C LYS A 35 12.79 10.07 -2.88
N LYS A 36 13.96 10.66 -2.69
CA LYS A 36 15.13 10.42 -3.56
C LYS A 36 15.85 9.12 -3.24
N THR A 37 15.75 8.65 -1.98
CA THR A 37 16.43 7.45 -1.49
C THR A 37 15.46 6.48 -0.83
N LEU A 38 15.89 5.23 -0.67
CA LEU A 38 15.16 4.23 0.09
C LEU A 38 15.04 4.64 1.56
N GLN A 39 16.11 5.22 2.12
CA GLN A 39 16.12 5.74 3.49
C GLN A 39 15.04 6.81 3.72
N ASP A 40 14.80 7.72 2.76
CA ASP A 40 13.72 8.71 2.86
C ASP A 40 12.34 8.05 3.03
N THR A 41 12.15 6.88 2.40
CA THR A 41 10.92 6.09 2.53
C THR A 41 10.81 5.47 3.91
N VAL A 42 11.88 4.88 4.43
CA VAL A 42 11.93 4.31 5.79
C VAL A 42 11.66 5.39 6.83
N ASP A 43 12.32 6.54 6.72
CA ASP A 43 12.14 7.67 7.63
C ASP A 43 10.72 8.24 7.60
N PHE A 44 10.11 8.29 6.41
CA PHE A 44 8.71 8.68 6.28
C PHE A 44 7.78 7.76 7.09
N TRP A 45 7.98 6.45 7.00
CA TRP A 45 7.16 5.50 7.74
C TRP A 45 7.47 5.50 9.25
N ASN A 46 8.73 5.70 9.65
CA ASN A 46 9.10 5.88 11.05
C ASN A 46 8.37 7.06 11.69
N ARG A 47 8.32 8.20 11.01
CA ARG A 47 7.61 9.39 11.51
C ARG A 47 6.10 9.21 11.63
N ARG A 48 5.51 8.29 10.88
CA ARG A 48 4.06 8.03 10.84
C ARG A 48 3.63 6.80 11.63
N ALA A 49 4.57 6.11 12.27
CA ALA A 49 4.34 4.81 12.87
C ALA A 49 3.18 4.84 13.88
N ASP A 50 3.10 5.82 14.77
CA ASP A 50 2.06 5.93 15.79
C ASP A 50 0.66 6.03 15.15
N ASN A 51 0.42 7.06 14.34
CA ASN A 51 -0.87 7.28 13.68
C ASN A 51 -1.26 6.12 12.76
N PHE A 52 -0.27 5.52 12.06
CA PHE A 52 -0.53 4.39 11.19
C PHE A 52 -0.93 3.16 12.01
N THR A 53 -0.22 2.89 13.11
CA THR A 53 -0.50 1.77 14.01
C THR A 53 -1.91 1.86 14.60
N GLU A 54 -2.29 3.03 15.12
CA GLU A 54 -3.65 3.25 15.63
C GLU A 54 -4.72 2.92 14.58
N ASN A 55 -4.51 3.38 13.34
CA ASN A 55 -5.46 3.15 12.24
C ASN A 55 -5.57 1.67 11.84
N VAL A 56 -4.42 0.98 11.66
CA VAL A 56 -4.43 -0.40 11.13
C VAL A 56 -4.71 -1.46 12.20
N MET A 57 -4.44 -1.16 13.47
CA MET A 57 -4.75 -2.04 14.61
C MET A 57 -6.13 -1.77 15.20
N GLY A 58 -6.77 -0.67 14.83
CA GLY A 58 -8.14 -0.33 15.21
C GLY A 58 -9.19 -1.23 14.56
N GLU A 59 -10.46 -0.99 14.85
CA GLU A 59 -11.57 -1.84 14.39
C GLU A 59 -11.65 -1.95 12.85
N GLN A 60 -11.44 -0.85 12.15
CA GLN A 60 -11.46 -0.84 10.67
C GLN A 60 -10.30 -1.66 10.09
N GLY A 61 -9.11 -1.57 10.68
CA GLY A 61 -7.97 -2.38 10.30
C GLY A 61 -8.22 -3.87 10.51
N LYS A 62 -8.76 -4.25 11.66
CA LYS A 62 -9.17 -5.64 11.97
C LYS A 62 -10.19 -6.17 10.97
N ASN A 63 -11.20 -5.37 10.62
CA ASN A 63 -12.19 -5.72 9.62
C ASN A 63 -11.54 -5.94 8.23
N ARG A 64 -10.59 -5.10 7.85
CA ARG A 64 -9.81 -5.27 6.61
C ARG A 64 -9.02 -6.57 6.62
N VAL A 65 -8.31 -6.88 7.72
CA VAL A 65 -7.55 -8.13 7.87
C VAL A 65 -8.47 -9.33 7.70
N LYS A 66 -9.60 -9.37 8.41
CA LYS A 66 -10.60 -10.44 8.31
C LYS A 66 -11.10 -10.64 6.87
N GLN A 67 -11.42 -9.55 6.17
CA GLN A 67 -11.91 -9.60 4.79
C GLN A 67 -10.86 -10.09 3.80
N VAL A 68 -9.58 -9.73 4.01
CA VAL A 68 -8.48 -10.20 3.14
C VAL A 68 -8.24 -11.68 3.37
N ILE A 69 -8.17 -12.13 4.63
CA ILE A 69 -7.98 -13.55 4.96
C ILE A 69 -9.14 -14.38 4.41
N GLN A 70 -10.38 -13.95 4.63
CA GLN A 70 -11.56 -14.63 4.09
C GLN A 70 -11.51 -14.73 2.56
N TRP A 71 -11.07 -13.67 1.87
CA TRP A 71 -10.91 -13.72 0.42
C TRP A 71 -9.83 -14.72 0.01
N LEU A 72 -8.66 -14.75 0.67
CA LEU A 72 -7.62 -15.73 0.40
C LEU A 72 -8.12 -17.17 0.54
N GLU A 73 -8.90 -17.43 1.59
CA GLU A 73 -9.50 -18.76 1.82
C GLU A 73 -10.51 -19.15 0.74
N THR A 74 -11.35 -18.20 0.29
CA THR A 74 -12.27 -18.45 -0.84
C THR A 74 -11.53 -18.73 -2.15
N GLN A 75 -10.28 -18.29 -2.26
CA GLN A 75 -9.38 -18.64 -3.37
C GLN A 75 -8.61 -19.95 -3.13
N GLY A 76 -8.85 -20.66 -2.05
CA GLY A 76 -8.22 -21.94 -1.74
C GLY A 76 -6.87 -21.86 -1.02
N VAL A 77 -6.46 -20.67 -0.57
CA VAL A 77 -5.26 -20.53 0.28
C VAL A 77 -5.55 -21.13 1.65
N LYS A 78 -4.75 -22.10 2.07
CA LYS A 78 -4.83 -22.73 3.39
C LYS A 78 -3.77 -22.13 4.30
N LEU A 79 -4.20 -21.53 5.39
CA LEU A 79 -3.30 -20.92 6.38
C LEU A 79 -2.87 -21.91 7.47
N GLU A 80 -3.67 -22.95 7.74
CA GLU A 80 -3.35 -23.96 8.75
C GLU A 80 -2.05 -24.68 8.42
N GLY A 81 -1.08 -24.51 9.31
CA GLY A 81 0.25 -25.14 9.17
C GLY A 81 1.12 -24.55 8.06
N ALA A 82 0.71 -23.46 7.40
CA ALA A 82 1.46 -22.80 6.35
C ALA A 82 2.68 -22.04 6.88
N ASN A 83 3.70 -21.90 6.04
CA ASN A 83 4.75 -20.92 6.23
C ASN A 83 4.37 -19.66 5.43
N VAL A 84 4.35 -18.50 6.09
CA VAL A 84 3.93 -17.22 5.49
C VAL A 84 5.05 -16.20 5.58
N LEU A 85 5.30 -15.45 4.50
CA LEU A 85 6.15 -14.26 4.49
C LEU A 85 5.24 -13.04 4.31
N ASP A 86 5.29 -12.10 5.26
CA ASP A 86 4.58 -10.81 5.20
C ASP A 86 5.58 -9.69 4.91
N ILE A 87 5.52 -9.14 3.69
CA ILE A 87 6.45 -8.12 3.17
C ILE A 87 5.88 -6.72 3.40
N GLY A 88 6.60 -5.89 4.16
CA GLY A 88 6.11 -4.60 4.63
C GLY A 88 5.04 -4.80 5.69
N ALA A 89 5.34 -5.62 6.68
CA ALA A 89 4.40 -6.04 7.71
C ALA A 89 3.88 -4.86 8.57
N GLY A 90 4.59 -3.74 8.60
CA GLY A 90 4.26 -2.61 9.45
C GLY A 90 4.21 -3.00 10.94
N PRO A 91 3.21 -2.53 11.70
CA PRO A 91 3.02 -2.94 13.09
C PRO A 91 2.41 -4.35 13.25
N GLY A 92 2.29 -5.11 12.14
CA GLY A 92 1.97 -6.53 12.12
C GLY A 92 0.51 -6.93 12.07
N PRO A 93 -0.45 -6.15 11.58
CA PRO A 93 -1.86 -6.53 11.62
C PRO A 93 -2.15 -7.85 10.90
N PHE A 94 -1.47 -8.13 9.78
CA PHE A 94 -1.58 -9.40 9.06
C PHE A 94 -0.69 -10.48 9.65
N ALA A 95 0.56 -10.18 9.99
CA ALA A 95 1.48 -11.15 10.58
C ALA A 95 0.90 -11.79 11.85
N LEU A 96 0.31 -10.98 12.75
CA LEU A 96 -0.35 -11.45 13.97
C LEU A 96 -1.55 -12.35 13.65
N ALA A 97 -2.40 -11.95 12.71
CA ALA A 97 -3.57 -12.74 12.32
C ALA A 97 -3.19 -14.05 11.60
N PHE A 98 -2.12 -14.06 10.81
CA PHE A 98 -1.60 -15.29 10.22
C PHE A 98 -1.02 -16.23 11.26
N ALA A 99 -0.36 -15.70 12.30
CA ALA A 99 0.28 -16.49 13.35
C ALA A 99 -0.71 -17.34 14.16
N GLU A 100 -1.99 -16.95 14.21
CA GLU A 100 -3.04 -17.73 14.88
C GLU A 100 -3.22 -19.14 14.27
N ARG A 101 -2.84 -19.33 13.00
CA ARG A 101 -3.12 -20.55 12.22
C ARG A 101 -1.90 -21.10 11.48
N ALA A 102 -0.98 -20.24 11.10
CA ALA A 102 0.24 -20.61 10.38
C ALA A 102 1.20 -21.38 11.29
N LYS A 103 2.01 -22.25 10.67
CA LYS A 103 3.13 -22.89 11.36
C LYS A 103 4.19 -21.86 11.74
N GLN A 104 4.51 -20.97 10.83
CA GLN A 104 5.48 -19.90 11.01
C GLN A 104 5.13 -18.70 10.14
N VAL A 105 5.35 -17.51 10.66
CA VAL A 105 5.28 -16.25 9.92
C VAL A 105 6.64 -15.58 9.99
N VAL A 106 7.14 -15.12 8.85
CA VAL A 106 8.27 -14.19 8.77
C VAL A 106 7.69 -12.83 8.42
N ALA A 107 7.87 -11.85 9.29
CA ALA A 107 7.41 -10.48 9.12
C ALA A 107 8.61 -9.60 8.77
N LEU A 108 8.63 -9.05 7.55
CA LEU A 108 9.70 -8.18 7.07
C LEU A 108 9.21 -6.74 7.05
N GLU A 109 9.90 -5.85 7.77
CA GLU A 109 9.54 -4.43 7.90
C GLU A 109 10.81 -3.60 8.14
N PRO A 110 11.09 -2.56 7.33
CA PRO A 110 12.29 -1.73 7.51
C PRO A 110 12.17 -0.68 8.61
N ALA A 111 10.96 -0.16 8.89
CA ALA A 111 10.75 0.95 9.80
C ALA A 111 10.88 0.51 11.27
N GLU A 112 11.92 0.99 11.95
CA GLU A 112 12.26 0.61 13.33
C GLU A 112 11.08 0.81 14.31
N ASN A 113 10.38 1.93 14.22
CA ASN A 113 9.26 2.22 15.10
C ASN A 113 8.11 1.21 14.90
N MET A 114 7.83 0.80 13.65
CA MET A 114 6.82 -0.23 13.37
C MET A 114 7.26 -1.61 13.85
N VAL A 115 8.53 -1.96 13.64
CA VAL A 115 9.13 -3.20 14.17
C VAL A 115 9.02 -3.26 15.68
N SER A 116 9.24 -2.14 16.37
CA SER A 116 9.13 -2.05 17.83
C SER A 116 7.70 -2.36 18.31
N PHE A 117 6.69 -1.77 17.68
CA PHE A 117 5.28 -2.10 17.97
C PHE A 117 4.96 -3.57 17.76
N LEU A 118 5.42 -4.15 16.65
CA LEU A 118 5.19 -5.56 16.36
C LEU A 118 5.86 -6.46 17.42
N LYS A 119 7.12 -6.21 17.77
CA LYS A 119 7.86 -6.97 18.78
C LYS A 119 7.24 -6.87 20.16
N GLU A 120 6.81 -5.66 20.57
CA GLU A 120 6.08 -5.47 21.83
C GLU A 120 4.80 -6.30 21.87
N LYS A 121 4.04 -6.30 20.78
CA LYS A 121 2.81 -7.07 20.66
C LYS A 121 3.07 -8.58 20.73
N ILE A 122 4.08 -9.08 20.02
CA ILE A 122 4.52 -10.48 20.06
C ILE A 122 4.86 -10.89 21.49
N GLN A 123 5.64 -10.08 22.19
CA GLN A 123 6.03 -10.36 23.59
C GLN A 123 4.84 -10.35 24.52
N LYS A 124 3.97 -9.33 24.43
CA LYS A 124 2.79 -9.17 25.29
C LYS A 124 1.79 -10.32 25.14
N GLU A 125 1.62 -10.84 23.93
CA GLU A 125 0.67 -11.93 23.64
C GLU A 125 1.31 -13.32 23.70
N GLY A 126 2.62 -13.41 23.94
CA GLY A 126 3.33 -14.70 24.04
C GLY A 126 3.39 -15.47 22.72
N ILE A 127 3.42 -14.77 21.58
CA ILE A 127 3.44 -15.38 20.26
C ILE A 127 4.86 -15.90 19.98
N SER A 128 4.99 -17.17 19.62
CA SER A 128 6.29 -17.84 19.45
C SER A 128 6.63 -18.20 17.99
N ASN A 129 5.68 -18.03 17.07
CA ASN A 129 5.81 -18.44 15.67
C ASN A 129 5.91 -17.27 14.68
N ILE A 130 6.29 -16.08 15.15
CA ILE A 130 6.63 -14.93 14.30
C ILE A 130 8.13 -14.63 14.43
N GLU A 131 8.82 -14.64 13.32
CA GLU A 131 10.18 -14.11 13.16
C GLU A 131 10.10 -12.72 12.52
N VAL A 132 10.78 -11.72 13.09
CA VAL A 132 10.80 -10.36 12.58
C VAL A 132 12.15 -10.06 11.95
N ILE A 133 12.15 -9.73 10.65
CA ILE A 133 13.33 -9.29 9.91
C ILE A 133 13.20 -7.79 9.68
N GLN A 134 14.13 -7.01 10.24
CA GLN A 134 14.21 -5.58 9.98
C GLN A 134 15.13 -5.33 8.80
N ASP A 135 14.56 -5.23 7.60
CA ASP A 135 15.29 -5.03 6.36
C ASP A 135 14.36 -4.43 5.29
N THR A 136 14.91 -3.89 4.21
CA THR A 136 14.16 -3.40 3.07
C THR A 136 13.97 -4.51 2.04
N TRP A 137 12.76 -4.62 1.47
CA TRP A 137 12.49 -5.64 0.45
C TRP A 137 13.32 -5.45 -0.82
N GLU A 138 13.61 -4.22 -1.15
CA GLU A 138 14.40 -3.87 -2.33
C GLU A 138 15.85 -4.40 -2.25
N GLU A 139 16.48 -4.30 -1.08
CA GLU A 139 17.92 -4.60 -0.91
C GLU A 139 18.19 -5.97 -0.28
N ILE A 140 17.19 -6.59 0.34
CA ILE A 140 17.38 -7.89 1.02
C ILE A 140 17.97 -8.94 0.07
N ASN A 141 18.98 -9.66 0.54
CA ASN A 141 19.50 -10.85 -0.12
C ASN A 141 18.70 -12.08 0.34
N LEU A 142 17.98 -12.70 -0.57
CA LEU A 142 17.08 -13.82 -0.27
C LEU A 142 17.85 -15.08 0.11
N GLU A 143 18.99 -15.35 -0.53
CA GLU A 143 19.84 -16.51 -0.27
C GLU A 143 20.46 -16.42 1.13
N ASP A 144 21.07 -15.28 1.48
CA ASP A 144 21.68 -15.05 2.79
C ASP A 144 20.67 -15.17 3.94
N LYS A 145 19.42 -14.82 3.69
CA LYS A 145 18.33 -14.94 4.67
C LYS A 145 17.59 -16.28 4.58
N GLY A 146 17.93 -17.13 3.61
CA GLY A 146 17.28 -18.43 3.41
C GLY A 146 15.78 -18.32 3.16
N LEU A 147 15.34 -17.33 2.35
CA LEU A 147 13.92 -17.08 2.10
C LEU A 147 13.37 -17.73 0.84
N GLU A 148 14.25 -18.15 -0.09
CA GLU A 148 13.86 -18.70 -1.39
C GLU A 148 13.10 -20.03 -1.27
N GLY A 149 12.00 -20.14 -2.03
CA GLY A 149 11.19 -21.35 -2.13
C GLY A 149 10.71 -21.91 -0.79
N LYS A 150 10.49 -21.06 0.21
CA LYS A 150 10.24 -21.48 1.60
C LYS A 150 8.78 -21.35 2.02
N PHE A 151 8.04 -20.45 1.41
CA PHE A 151 6.72 -20.04 1.90
C PHE A 151 5.57 -20.61 1.07
N ASP A 152 4.52 -21.06 1.74
CA ASP A 152 3.27 -21.46 1.09
C ASP A 152 2.47 -20.23 0.62
N LEU A 153 2.60 -19.11 1.33
CA LEU A 153 2.06 -17.81 0.97
C LEU A 153 3.11 -16.72 1.17
N VAL A 154 3.42 -15.98 0.10
CA VAL A 154 4.12 -14.69 0.20
C VAL A 154 3.09 -13.59 0.07
N PHE A 155 3.04 -12.72 1.06
CA PHE A 155 2.00 -11.71 1.22
C PHE A 155 2.60 -10.31 1.22
N ALA A 156 2.11 -9.42 0.36
CA ALA A 156 2.52 -8.02 0.27
C ALA A 156 1.28 -7.13 0.14
N SER A 157 0.82 -6.59 1.26
CA SER A 157 -0.39 -5.78 1.29
C SER A 157 -0.08 -4.30 1.38
N MET A 158 -0.26 -3.58 0.28
CA MET A 158 0.02 -2.14 0.20
C MET A 158 1.48 -1.78 0.52
N SER A 159 2.40 -2.74 0.33
CA SER A 159 3.82 -2.55 0.61
C SER A 159 4.47 -1.62 -0.44
N PRO A 160 5.13 -0.53 -0.02
CA PRO A 160 5.90 0.32 -0.93
C PRO A 160 7.11 -0.38 -1.56
N GLY A 161 7.60 -1.46 -0.94
CA GLY A 161 8.69 -2.29 -1.46
C GLY A 161 8.34 -3.04 -2.74
N ILE A 162 7.05 -3.12 -3.11
CA ILE A 162 6.62 -3.68 -4.41
C ILE A 162 6.49 -2.54 -5.41
N ASN A 163 7.55 -2.20 -6.10
CA ASN A 163 7.65 -0.99 -6.92
C ASN A 163 8.21 -1.18 -8.34
N ASN A 164 8.66 -2.39 -8.68
CA ASN A 164 9.18 -2.76 -9.99
C ASN A 164 9.10 -4.29 -10.21
N TRP A 165 9.50 -4.76 -11.39
CA TRP A 165 9.50 -6.19 -11.71
C TRP A 165 10.47 -7.00 -10.83
N GLU A 166 11.64 -6.47 -10.54
CA GLU A 166 12.66 -7.16 -9.72
C GLU A 166 12.12 -7.50 -8.33
N THR A 167 11.39 -6.55 -7.71
CA THR A 167 10.76 -6.79 -6.40
C THR A 167 9.63 -7.82 -6.46
N ILE A 168 8.89 -7.91 -7.58
CA ILE A 168 7.89 -8.97 -7.81
C ILE A 168 8.59 -10.32 -8.03
N GLN A 169 9.70 -10.36 -8.78
CA GLN A 169 10.46 -11.60 -8.97
C GLN A 169 10.92 -12.19 -7.63
N LYS A 170 11.42 -11.37 -6.71
CA LYS A 170 11.74 -11.81 -5.35
C LYS A 170 10.53 -12.41 -4.62
N VAL A 171 9.33 -11.81 -4.76
CA VAL A 171 8.08 -12.37 -4.20
C VAL A 171 7.83 -13.78 -4.75
N LEU A 172 7.95 -13.95 -6.05
CA LEU A 172 7.74 -15.24 -6.72
C LEU A 172 8.79 -16.28 -6.32
N GLN A 173 10.06 -15.88 -6.21
CA GLN A 173 11.18 -16.73 -5.78
C GLN A 173 11.01 -17.27 -4.35
N CYS A 174 10.43 -16.50 -3.46
CA CYS A 174 10.19 -16.93 -2.07
C CYS A 174 9.04 -17.91 -1.95
N SER A 175 8.12 -17.97 -2.91
CA SER A 175 6.87 -18.71 -2.81
C SER A 175 6.94 -20.12 -3.42
N LYS A 176 6.18 -21.03 -2.79
CA LYS A 176 5.91 -22.39 -3.31
C LYS A 176 4.56 -22.53 -3.99
N LYS A 177 3.58 -21.68 -3.60
CA LYS A 177 2.18 -21.89 -4.02
C LYS A 177 1.47 -20.60 -4.36
N TYR A 178 1.52 -19.60 -3.48
CA TYR A 178 0.70 -18.40 -3.60
C TYR A 178 1.47 -17.13 -3.32
N CYS A 179 1.27 -16.13 -4.17
CA CYS A 179 1.73 -14.78 -3.89
C CYS A 179 0.53 -13.82 -3.90
N TYR A 180 0.34 -13.10 -2.81
CA TYR A 180 -0.67 -12.06 -2.71
C TYR A 180 -0.02 -10.69 -2.79
N ILE A 181 -0.48 -9.86 -3.70
CA ILE A 181 -0.05 -8.47 -3.82
C ILE A 181 -1.28 -7.58 -3.89
N SER A 182 -1.33 -6.53 -3.07
CA SER A 182 -2.35 -5.51 -3.21
C SER A 182 -1.78 -4.12 -3.32
N GLN A 183 -2.39 -3.31 -4.17
CA GLN A 183 -2.06 -1.91 -4.39
C GLN A 183 -3.33 -1.10 -4.67
N PHE A 184 -3.22 0.23 -4.71
CA PHE A 184 -4.34 1.07 -5.10
C PHE A 184 -4.81 0.72 -6.53
N ALA A 185 -6.13 0.72 -6.72
CA ALA A 185 -6.78 0.57 -8.03
C ALA A 185 -7.28 1.94 -8.52
N GLY A 186 -6.41 2.93 -8.51
CA GLY A 186 -6.68 4.33 -8.76
C GLY A 186 -6.42 5.18 -7.53
N ARG A 187 -6.49 6.50 -7.72
CA ARG A 187 -6.29 7.48 -6.64
C ARG A 187 -7.40 7.38 -5.60
N ARG A 188 -7.06 7.56 -4.32
CA ARG A 188 -8.04 7.84 -3.29
C ARG A 188 -8.71 9.18 -3.60
N GLN A 189 -10.02 9.20 -3.68
CA GLN A 189 -10.82 10.38 -4.01
C GLN A 189 -11.39 10.99 -2.74
N SER A 190 -11.32 12.30 -2.63
CA SER A 190 -12.01 13.09 -1.62
C SER A 190 -12.57 14.33 -2.30
N SER A 191 -13.87 14.55 -2.19
CA SER A 191 -14.50 15.73 -2.78
C SER A 191 -13.85 17.02 -2.31
N ILE A 192 -13.59 17.12 -1.01
CA ILE A 192 -12.93 18.28 -0.42
C ILE A 192 -11.49 18.44 -0.91
N MET A 193 -10.73 17.34 -1.02
CA MET A 193 -9.34 17.40 -1.47
C MET A 193 -9.22 17.85 -2.93
N GLU A 194 -10.17 17.48 -3.77
CA GLU A 194 -10.17 17.91 -5.17
C GLU A 194 -10.44 19.39 -5.32
N GLU A 195 -11.42 19.90 -4.57
CA GLU A 195 -11.74 21.33 -4.52
C GLU A 195 -10.60 22.15 -3.89
N LEU A 196 -10.06 21.70 -2.76
CA LEU A 196 -8.94 22.36 -2.08
C LEU A 196 -7.69 22.40 -2.96
N TRP A 197 -7.39 21.31 -3.68
CA TRP A 197 -6.27 21.29 -4.62
C TRP A 197 -6.42 22.32 -5.73
N GLN A 198 -7.62 22.41 -6.31
CA GLN A 198 -7.92 23.40 -7.34
C GLN A 198 -7.82 24.82 -6.81
N GLU A 199 -8.23 25.06 -5.57
CA GLU A 199 -8.15 26.38 -4.91
C GLU A 199 -6.69 26.79 -4.62
N VAL A 200 -5.86 25.83 -4.21
CA VAL A 200 -4.47 26.12 -3.81
C VAL A 200 -3.52 26.20 -5.02
N PHE A 201 -3.69 25.31 -6.01
CA PHE A 201 -2.73 25.13 -7.11
C PHE A 201 -3.26 25.55 -8.47
N GLU A 202 -4.55 25.88 -8.61
CA GLU A 202 -5.21 26.22 -9.88
C GLU A 202 -5.05 25.12 -10.96
N GLU A 203 -4.79 23.87 -10.53
CA GLU A 203 -4.58 22.73 -11.42
C GLU A 203 -5.29 21.47 -10.89
N LYS A 204 -5.39 20.44 -11.72
CA LYS A 204 -5.95 19.13 -11.30
C LYS A 204 -4.96 18.36 -10.46
N ILE A 205 -5.45 17.62 -9.46
CA ILE A 205 -4.60 16.69 -8.71
C ILE A 205 -3.90 15.72 -9.66
N PRO A 206 -2.57 15.55 -9.51
CA PRO A 206 -1.79 14.62 -10.35
C PRO A 206 -2.26 13.15 -10.21
N ASN A 207 -2.01 12.37 -11.24
CA ASN A 207 -2.31 10.94 -11.21
C ASN A 207 -1.44 10.21 -10.19
N TRP A 208 -2.01 9.13 -9.63
CA TRP A 208 -1.31 8.26 -8.68
C TRP A 208 -0.50 7.20 -9.42
N PRO A 209 0.81 7.06 -9.17
CA PRO A 209 1.67 6.14 -9.91
C PRO A 209 1.58 4.69 -9.42
N ALA A 210 1.30 4.50 -8.13
CA ALA A 210 1.15 3.16 -7.56
C ALA A 210 -0.24 2.62 -7.90
N HIS A 211 -0.34 1.90 -9.01
CA HIS A 211 -1.61 1.34 -9.49
C HIS A 211 -1.47 -0.14 -9.77
N VAL A 212 -2.36 -0.93 -9.19
CA VAL A 212 -2.38 -2.38 -9.34
C VAL A 212 -2.42 -2.87 -10.80
N ILE A 213 -2.84 -2.00 -11.74
CA ILE A 213 -2.95 -2.33 -13.15
C ILE A 213 -1.61 -2.74 -13.77
N PHE A 214 -0.50 -2.12 -13.34
CA PHE A 214 0.83 -2.48 -13.82
C PHE A 214 1.22 -3.88 -13.38
N ILE A 215 1.01 -4.18 -12.08
CA ILE A 215 1.29 -5.50 -11.51
C ILE A 215 0.44 -6.58 -12.19
N LEU A 216 -0.87 -6.32 -12.32
CA LEU A 216 -1.81 -7.25 -12.93
C LEU A 216 -1.43 -7.58 -14.38
N ASN A 217 -1.24 -6.56 -15.21
CA ASN A 217 -0.95 -6.78 -16.63
C ASN A 217 0.44 -7.36 -16.85
N LEU A 218 1.44 -6.97 -16.06
CA LEU A 218 2.78 -7.52 -16.13
C LEU A 218 2.80 -9.02 -15.80
N LEU A 219 2.13 -9.43 -14.74
CA LEU A 219 2.00 -10.84 -14.37
C LEU A 219 1.18 -11.61 -15.40
N TYR A 220 0.08 -11.02 -15.92
CA TYR A 220 -0.71 -11.63 -16.97
C TYR A 220 0.08 -11.85 -18.26
N ALA A 221 0.79 -10.81 -18.73
CA ALA A 221 1.63 -10.90 -19.93
C ALA A 221 2.77 -11.90 -19.80
N ARG A 222 3.22 -12.20 -18.56
CA ARG A 222 4.21 -13.24 -18.26
C ARG A 222 3.62 -14.65 -18.08
N GLY A 223 2.30 -14.81 -18.27
CA GLY A 223 1.62 -16.11 -18.28
C GLY A 223 1.26 -16.68 -16.90
N TYR A 224 1.32 -15.88 -15.83
CA TYR A 224 0.94 -16.34 -14.50
C TYR A 224 -0.58 -16.55 -14.38
N GLN A 225 -0.99 -17.56 -13.61
CA GLN A 225 -2.40 -17.75 -13.24
C GLN A 225 -2.78 -16.80 -12.12
N LEU A 226 -3.83 -16.00 -12.35
CA LEU A 226 -4.19 -14.89 -11.47
C LEU A 226 -5.66 -14.94 -11.06
N ASP A 227 -5.92 -14.68 -9.77
CA ASP A 227 -7.21 -14.22 -9.30
C ASP A 227 -7.09 -12.72 -9.00
N PHE A 228 -8.04 -11.93 -9.48
CA PHE A 228 -8.03 -10.48 -9.30
C PHE A 228 -9.36 -9.97 -8.78
N LYS A 229 -9.31 -9.05 -7.81
CA LYS A 229 -10.51 -8.37 -7.30
C LYS A 229 -10.20 -6.93 -6.96
N VAL A 230 -11.07 -6.03 -7.38
CA VAL A 230 -11.08 -4.65 -6.89
C VAL A 230 -12.07 -4.54 -5.74
N TRP A 231 -11.62 -3.94 -4.66
CA TRP A 231 -12.44 -3.56 -3.51
C TRP A 231 -12.61 -2.05 -3.51
N GLU A 232 -13.83 -1.59 -3.32
CA GLU A 232 -14.13 -0.17 -3.15
C GLU A 232 -14.65 0.06 -1.73
N ASP A 233 -14.04 1.02 -1.03
CA ASP A 233 -14.46 1.49 0.27
C ASP A 233 -14.93 2.94 0.13
N ARG A 234 -16.20 3.16 0.42
CA ARG A 234 -16.83 4.48 0.43
C ARG A 234 -17.20 4.85 1.85
N ARG A 235 -16.76 6.01 2.27
CA ARG A 235 -17.02 6.51 3.62
C ARG A 235 -17.52 7.93 3.55
N GLN A 236 -18.56 8.23 4.36
CA GLN A 236 -18.88 9.58 4.75
C GLN A 236 -18.03 9.89 5.99
N VAL A 237 -17.23 10.93 5.92
CA VAL A 237 -16.38 11.40 7.01
C VAL A 237 -16.97 12.70 7.51
N GLU A 238 -17.22 12.77 8.82
CA GLU A 238 -17.57 13.99 9.52
C GLU A 238 -16.48 14.28 10.55
N VAL A 239 -15.84 15.44 10.45
CA VAL A 239 -14.68 15.80 11.25
C VAL A 239 -14.74 17.29 11.61
N ALA A 240 -14.30 17.66 12.81
CA ALA A 240 -14.18 19.08 13.18
C ALA A 240 -13.15 19.78 12.28
N VAL A 241 -13.37 21.05 11.95
CA VAL A 241 -12.44 21.81 11.10
C VAL A 241 -11.03 21.81 11.69
N GLU A 242 -10.91 21.94 13.01
CA GLU A 242 -9.63 21.94 13.71
C GLU A 242 -8.81 20.66 13.52
N GLU A 243 -9.49 19.50 13.41
CA GLU A 243 -8.87 18.21 13.13
C GLU A 243 -8.63 18.00 11.63
N ALA A 244 -9.48 18.60 10.78
CA ALA A 244 -9.37 18.51 9.34
C ALA A 244 -8.18 19.30 8.77
N VAL A 245 -7.87 20.46 9.33
CA VAL A 245 -6.79 21.34 8.85
C VAL A 245 -5.43 20.63 8.82
N PRO A 246 -4.92 20.02 9.90
CA PRO A 246 -3.65 19.31 9.87
C PRO A 246 -3.68 18.10 8.94
N PHE A 247 -4.82 17.41 8.84
CA PHE A 247 -4.99 16.30 7.91
C PHE A 247 -4.82 16.73 6.44
N PHE A 248 -5.55 17.77 6.02
CA PHE A 248 -5.50 18.25 4.63
C PHE A 248 -4.17 18.92 4.29
N LEU A 249 -3.54 19.64 5.23
CA LEU A 249 -2.19 20.15 5.07
C LEU A 249 -1.18 19.02 4.81
N ASN A 250 -1.26 17.95 5.58
CA ASN A 250 -0.40 16.77 5.38
C ASN A 250 -0.68 16.09 4.03
N GLU A 251 -1.93 15.94 3.61
CA GLU A 251 -2.27 15.41 2.28
C GLU A 251 -1.72 16.32 1.16
N LEU A 252 -1.85 17.64 1.28
CA LEU A 252 -1.26 18.58 0.33
C LEU A 252 0.28 18.44 0.28
N GLN A 253 0.93 18.26 1.41
CA GLN A 253 2.39 18.02 1.47
C GLN A 253 2.79 16.71 0.81
N ILE A 254 1.98 15.66 0.93
CA ILE A 254 2.23 14.37 0.29
C ILE A 254 2.14 14.50 -1.23
N PHE A 255 1.13 15.22 -1.75
CA PHE A 255 0.81 15.31 -3.17
C PHE A 255 1.32 16.58 -3.85
N GLY A 256 1.68 17.60 -3.09
CA GLY A 256 1.99 18.92 -3.58
C GLY A 256 3.48 19.22 -3.75
N ARG A 257 3.77 20.47 -4.08
CA ARG A 257 5.13 21.01 -4.26
C ARG A 257 5.78 21.26 -2.88
N GLU A 258 7.10 21.46 -2.85
CA GLU A 258 7.90 21.61 -1.61
C GLU A 258 7.71 22.94 -0.84
N GLU A 259 6.78 23.79 -1.25
CA GLU A 259 6.58 25.11 -0.62
C GLU A 259 5.70 25.04 0.61
N PRO A 260 5.92 25.91 1.61
CA PRO A 260 5.02 26.00 2.76
C PRO A 260 3.62 26.40 2.30
N TYR A 261 2.65 25.54 2.57
CA TYR A 261 1.26 25.83 2.24
C TYR A 261 0.71 26.85 3.22
N PRO A 262 -0.02 27.86 2.73
CA PRO A 262 -0.65 28.83 3.61
C PRO A 262 -1.76 28.14 4.41
N GLU A 263 -1.45 27.78 5.66
CA GLU A 263 -2.41 27.15 6.59
C GLU A 263 -3.71 27.96 6.66
N ASP A 264 -3.59 29.29 6.69
CA ASP A 264 -4.73 30.18 6.73
C ASP A 264 -5.68 30.00 5.52
N LYS A 265 -5.14 29.81 4.31
CA LYS A 265 -5.97 29.55 3.13
C LYS A 265 -6.68 28.18 3.24
N VAL A 266 -5.97 27.15 3.69
CA VAL A 266 -6.55 25.82 3.91
C VAL A 266 -7.65 25.91 4.95
N ARG A 267 -7.41 26.57 6.07
CA ARG A 267 -8.38 26.78 7.13
C ARG A 267 -9.62 27.52 6.62
N GLN A 268 -9.45 28.67 5.97
CA GLN A 268 -10.56 29.45 5.39
C GLN A 268 -11.40 28.66 4.40
N PHE A 269 -10.73 27.87 3.54
CA PHE A 269 -11.43 27.00 2.59
C PHE A 269 -12.28 25.94 3.32
N LEU A 270 -11.70 25.24 4.30
CA LEU A 270 -12.41 24.22 5.06
C LEU A 270 -13.57 24.80 5.88
N GLU A 271 -13.38 25.96 6.52
CA GLU A 271 -14.43 26.71 7.24
C GLU A 271 -15.58 27.08 6.30
N SER A 272 -15.29 27.51 5.08
CA SER A 272 -16.31 27.85 4.07
C SER A 272 -17.18 26.65 3.64
N ARG A 273 -16.74 25.44 3.87
CA ARG A 273 -17.44 24.18 3.56
C ARG A 273 -18.06 23.53 4.80
N ALA A 274 -17.71 24.02 5.99
CA ALA A 274 -18.18 23.45 7.25
C ALA A 274 -19.61 23.90 7.57
N GLN A 275 -20.34 23.01 8.23
CA GLN A 275 -21.64 23.32 8.83
C GLN A 275 -21.52 23.08 10.35
N ASN A 276 -21.86 24.10 11.16
CA ASN A 276 -21.75 24.04 12.62
C ASN A 276 -20.33 23.59 13.09
N GLY A 277 -19.26 24.09 12.43
CA GLY A 277 -17.87 23.77 12.77
C GLY A 277 -17.42 22.38 12.35
N LYS A 278 -18.24 21.61 11.64
CA LYS A 278 -17.92 20.28 11.14
C LYS A 278 -17.89 20.22 9.62
N LEU A 279 -16.91 19.54 9.10
CA LEU A 279 -16.73 19.25 7.69
C LEU A 279 -17.27 17.85 7.39
N SER A 280 -18.19 17.74 6.43
CA SER A 280 -18.70 16.45 5.96
C SER A 280 -18.27 16.21 4.51
N HIS A 281 -17.58 15.13 4.26
CA HIS A 281 -17.12 14.82 2.91
C HIS A 281 -17.07 13.30 2.63
N GLN A 282 -17.19 12.95 1.35
CA GLN A 282 -17.07 11.58 0.91
C GLN A 282 -15.62 11.25 0.60
N MET A 283 -15.15 10.11 1.13
CA MET A 283 -13.90 9.49 0.75
C MET A 283 -14.16 8.18 0.03
N VAL A 284 -13.50 7.96 -1.10
CA VAL A 284 -13.56 6.71 -1.87
C VAL A 284 -12.14 6.19 -2.08
N SER A 285 -11.90 4.97 -1.62
CA SER A 285 -10.64 4.26 -1.85
C SER A 285 -10.91 2.98 -2.63
N ARG A 286 -10.10 2.72 -3.66
CA ARG A 286 -10.17 1.48 -4.42
C ARG A 286 -8.86 0.73 -4.27
N LEU A 287 -8.94 -0.53 -3.85
CA LEU A 287 -7.79 -1.41 -3.66
C LEU A 287 -7.93 -2.61 -4.59
N GLY A 288 -6.88 -2.89 -5.36
CA GLY A 288 -6.78 -4.09 -6.17
C GLY A 288 -6.00 -5.17 -5.43
N LYS A 289 -6.50 -6.39 -5.49
CA LYS A 289 -5.88 -7.59 -4.92
C LYS A 289 -5.58 -8.54 -6.06
N VAL A 290 -4.32 -8.97 -6.15
CA VAL A 290 -3.86 -9.98 -7.11
C VAL A 290 -3.35 -11.17 -6.31
N LEU A 291 -3.85 -12.35 -6.60
CA LEU A 291 -3.32 -13.62 -6.10
C LEU A 291 -2.73 -14.38 -7.27
N VAL A 292 -1.44 -14.66 -7.20
CA VAL A 292 -0.71 -15.49 -8.16
C VAL A 292 -0.71 -16.93 -7.66
N ARG A 293 -0.96 -17.88 -8.54
CA ARG A 293 -0.81 -19.33 -8.31
C ARG A 293 0.44 -19.84 -9.03
N LEU A 294 1.33 -20.49 -8.29
CA LEU A 294 2.56 -21.09 -8.81
C LEU A 294 2.42 -22.60 -9.00
#